data_321b8e4e98ca348c1a7891bd5904a27a
#
_entry.id   321b8e4e98ca348c1a7891bd5904a27a
#
_cell.length_a   1.000
_cell.length_b   1.000
_cell.length_c   1.000
_cell.angle_alpha   90.00
_cell.angle_beta   90.00
_cell.angle_gamma   90.00
#
_symmetry.space_group_name_H-M   'P 1'
#
loop_
_entity.id
_entity.type
_entity.pdbx_description
1 polymer ?
#
loop_
_entity_poly.entity_id
_entity_poly.type
_entity_poly.pdbx_seq_one_letter_code
_entity_poly.pdbx_strand_id
1 'polypeptide(L)'
;MKNILAIIFVSVVTLGCSSSKDECGLYSWEMQRDSIPQFSDISLLAGGYSVKKPDTWTEERAKAHVTYVDDAGAEHWLFEAFVFWANLDFKRGGLHFSIVPEGDSAIKESWLDWIDYWFNEQTGYVKVLDSAVGKAKSRIGEPDFRHSVVAALPTPIMFKTFADKNSSTVYWGEIDGRQMDFSKLEDQITAFKWMIDQIRAAWDKVAPKHLDLAGFYVMDEELYCTPESYNYQYKRWDLLLPPVADYAHNMNYGMYWIPYYMAPGYEHWKSLGFDMVYMQPNHYWDWTGEKPFDKTIDIVKTLDMGMELEFEGTHGEGVTPCSSILERLVSGEKNPRAELNREMLRDYFRYFKEAGFYGKVPLAIYTGTDAMYELSASTEPEDRAMYNEFCQFVINNKF
;
A
#
# COMPACT_ATOMS: atom_id res chain seq x y z
N MET A 1 55.29 51.54 12.00
CA MET A 1 54.78 50.66 10.95
C MET A 1 54.60 49.28 11.57
N LYS A 2 53.36 48.94 11.95
CA LYS A 2 52.99 47.64 12.59
C LYS A 2 52.20 46.82 11.58
N ASN A 3 52.79 45.69 11.18
CA ASN A 3 52.14 44.71 10.37
C ASN A 3 51.12 43.89 11.22
N ILE A 4 49.86 43.91 10.86
CA ILE A 4 48.81 43.05 11.42
C ILE A 4 48.63 41.86 10.48
N LEU A 5 49.02 40.68 10.98
CA LEU A 5 48.75 39.40 10.30
C LEU A 5 47.33 38.97 10.67
N ALA A 6 46.48 38.87 9.66
CA ALA A 6 45.15 38.30 9.85
C ALA A 6 45.21 36.77 9.66
N ILE A 7 44.95 36.04 10.73
CA ILE A 7 44.83 34.57 10.71
C ILE A 7 43.34 34.23 10.36
N ILE A 8 43.15 33.63 9.19
CA ILE A 8 41.86 33.09 8.79
C ILE A 8 41.73 31.67 9.40
N PHE A 9 40.86 31.51 10.36
CA PHE A 9 40.42 30.18 10.83
C PHE A 9 39.45 29.59 9.83
N VAL A 10 39.85 28.55 9.11
CA VAL A 10 38.95 27.70 8.35
C VAL A 10 38.44 26.61 9.30
N SER A 11 37.18 26.74 9.74
CA SER A 11 36.51 25.69 10.49
C SER A 11 36.08 24.59 9.51
N VAL A 12 36.81 23.49 9.54
CA VAL A 12 36.36 22.25 8.89
C VAL A 12 35.27 21.64 9.77
N VAL A 13 34.02 21.77 9.34
CA VAL A 13 32.90 21.02 9.94
C VAL A 13 32.99 19.61 9.38
N THR A 14 33.56 18.70 10.15
CA THR A 14 33.43 17.26 9.89
C THR A 14 32.03 16.86 10.30
N LEU A 15 31.14 16.65 9.30
CA LEU A 15 29.87 15.93 9.50
C LEU A 15 30.24 14.48 9.84
N GLY A 16 30.31 14.18 11.13
CA GLY A 16 30.39 12.82 11.61
C GLY A 16 29.03 12.18 11.51
N CYS A 17 28.80 11.30 10.52
CA CYS A 17 27.75 10.34 10.60
C CYS A 17 28.00 9.40 11.76
N SER A 18 27.32 9.58 12.89
CA SER A 18 27.30 8.60 13.96
C SER A 18 26.16 7.62 13.66
N SER A 19 26.48 6.47 13.03
CA SER A 19 25.56 5.35 13.00
C SER A 19 25.57 4.67 14.37
N SER A 20 24.50 4.79 15.14
CA SER A 20 24.30 3.93 16.30
C SER A 20 23.72 2.59 15.82
N LYS A 21 24.34 1.48 16.23
CA LYS A 21 23.74 0.16 16.07
C LYS A 21 22.88 -0.10 17.31
N ASP A 22 21.62 -0.47 17.11
CA ASP A 22 20.82 -1.03 18.19
C ASP A 22 21.22 -2.48 18.48
N GLU A 23 20.74 -3.05 19.60
CA GLU A 23 21.18 -4.35 20.11
C GLU A 23 20.90 -5.52 19.15
N CYS A 24 20.04 -5.37 18.13
CA CYS A 24 19.80 -6.40 17.11
C CYS A 24 20.63 -6.20 15.83
N GLY A 25 21.49 -5.22 15.76
CA GLY A 25 22.37 -4.99 14.61
C GLY A 25 21.68 -4.31 13.43
N LEU A 26 20.45 -3.86 13.58
CA LEU A 26 19.72 -3.05 12.61
C LEU A 26 20.29 -1.61 12.61
N TYR A 27 20.31 -1.00 11.44
CA TYR A 27 20.74 0.40 11.32
C TYR A 27 19.60 1.32 11.77
N SER A 28 19.88 2.25 12.70
CA SER A 28 18.96 3.33 13.02
C SER A 28 19.15 4.47 12.02
N TRP A 29 18.08 4.87 11.36
CA TRP A 29 18.07 5.96 10.40
C TRP A 29 17.50 7.22 11.06
N GLU A 30 18.33 8.22 11.31
CA GLU A 30 17.84 9.59 11.44
C GLU A 30 17.68 10.16 10.03
N MET A 31 16.51 9.90 9.42
CA MET A 31 16.19 10.48 8.12
C MET A 31 15.67 11.91 8.27
N GLN A 32 16.02 12.75 7.31
CA GLN A 32 15.29 13.98 7.05
C GLN A 32 13.93 13.61 6.46
N ARG A 33 12.98 13.28 7.35
CA ARG A 33 11.59 12.90 6.97
C ARG A 33 10.82 14.03 6.30
N ASP A 34 11.30 15.26 6.41
CA ASP A 34 10.63 16.47 5.90
C ASP A 34 10.49 16.51 4.37
N SER A 35 11.18 15.63 3.63
CA SER A 35 11.11 15.58 2.16
C SER A 35 10.23 14.46 1.60
N ILE A 36 9.83 13.49 2.44
CA ILE A 36 8.97 12.36 2.02
C ILE A 36 7.50 12.79 2.15
N PRO A 37 6.68 12.63 1.10
CA PRO A 37 5.27 13.01 1.15
C PRO A 37 4.51 12.26 2.26
N GLN A 38 3.81 13.02 3.10
CA GLN A 38 2.85 12.49 4.06
C GLN A 38 1.44 12.70 3.49
N PHE A 39 0.57 11.71 3.65
CA PHE A 39 -0.80 11.74 3.16
C PHE A 39 -1.77 11.58 4.31
N SER A 40 -2.84 12.35 4.33
CA SER A 40 -3.95 12.13 5.25
C SER A 40 -4.67 10.81 4.95
N ASP A 41 -4.68 10.43 3.66
CA ASP A 41 -5.27 9.18 3.21
C ASP A 41 -4.59 8.64 1.94
N ILE A 42 -4.66 7.31 1.79
CA ILE A 42 -4.16 6.60 0.63
C ILE A 42 -5.11 5.46 0.24
N SER A 43 -5.59 5.45 -0.99
CA SER A 43 -6.51 4.43 -1.50
C SER A 43 -5.78 3.35 -2.28
N LEU A 44 -6.06 2.07 -1.98
CA LEU A 44 -5.48 0.94 -2.69
C LEU A 44 -6.27 0.67 -3.98
N LEU A 45 -5.60 0.76 -5.11
CA LEU A 45 -6.14 0.46 -6.43
C LEU A 45 -5.66 -0.91 -6.88
N ALA A 46 -6.52 -1.92 -6.73
CA ALA A 46 -6.21 -3.30 -7.12
C ALA A 46 -6.27 -3.48 -8.64
N GLY A 47 -5.26 -4.15 -9.21
CA GLY A 47 -5.21 -4.48 -10.63
C GLY A 47 -5.10 -5.97 -10.88
N GLY A 48 -5.66 -6.44 -12.00
CA GLY A 48 -5.52 -7.81 -12.43
C GLY A 48 -6.09 -8.87 -11.47
N TYR A 49 -7.06 -8.54 -10.64
CA TYR A 49 -7.45 -9.36 -9.49
C TYR A 49 -8.36 -10.55 -9.83
N SER A 50 -9.04 -10.56 -10.96
CA SER A 50 -10.01 -11.61 -11.23
C SER A 50 -9.78 -12.32 -12.55
N VAL A 51 -9.56 -13.64 -12.51
CA VAL A 51 -9.58 -14.51 -13.71
C VAL A 51 -10.94 -14.45 -14.43
N LYS A 52 -12.01 -14.09 -13.72
CA LYS A 52 -13.37 -14.03 -14.23
C LYS A 52 -13.74 -12.68 -14.84
N LYS A 53 -13.04 -11.60 -14.43
CA LYS A 53 -13.24 -10.25 -14.97
C LYS A 53 -11.85 -9.64 -15.12
N PRO A 54 -11.33 -9.45 -16.35
CA PRO A 54 -10.12 -8.66 -16.51
C PRO A 54 -10.43 -7.25 -16.00
N ASP A 55 -9.82 -6.89 -14.85
CA ASP A 55 -10.01 -5.62 -14.22
C ASP A 55 -9.37 -4.53 -15.07
N THR A 56 -10.19 -3.87 -15.82
CA THR A 56 -9.80 -2.68 -16.57
C THR A 56 -10.20 -1.45 -15.75
N TRP A 57 -9.23 -0.64 -15.38
CA TRP A 57 -9.49 0.67 -14.80
C TRP A 57 -10.08 1.59 -15.86
N THR A 58 -11.40 1.82 -15.78
CA THR A 58 -12.07 2.82 -16.61
C THR A 58 -11.98 4.19 -15.94
N GLU A 59 -12.30 5.23 -16.70
CA GLU A 59 -12.31 6.59 -16.15
C GLU A 59 -13.36 6.76 -15.04
N GLU A 60 -14.51 6.09 -15.17
CA GLU A 60 -15.56 6.11 -14.15
C GLU A 60 -15.09 5.46 -12.84
N ARG A 61 -14.37 4.33 -12.93
CA ARG A 61 -13.77 3.70 -11.74
C ARG A 61 -12.72 4.61 -11.11
N ALA A 62 -11.81 5.17 -11.90
CA ALA A 62 -10.82 6.12 -11.39
C ALA A 62 -11.47 7.35 -10.76
N LYS A 63 -12.52 7.90 -11.40
CA LYS A 63 -13.27 9.05 -10.87
C LYS A 63 -13.84 8.77 -9.47
N ALA A 64 -14.35 7.54 -9.21
CA ALA A 64 -14.90 7.18 -7.90
C ALA A 64 -13.87 7.24 -6.76
N HIS A 65 -12.57 7.19 -7.06
CA HIS A 65 -11.49 7.39 -6.09
C HIS A 65 -10.97 8.84 -6.07
N VAL A 66 -11.17 9.60 -7.14
CA VAL A 66 -10.65 10.97 -7.24
C VAL A 66 -11.62 11.98 -6.63
N THR A 67 -12.92 11.83 -6.89
CA THR A 67 -13.94 12.78 -6.43
C THR A 67 -15.18 12.09 -5.88
N TYR A 68 -15.90 12.82 -5.03
CA TYR A 68 -17.17 12.43 -4.47
C TYR A 68 -18.20 13.54 -4.73
N VAL A 69 -19.41 13.17 -5.11
CA VAL A 69 -20.55 14.10 -5.26
C VAL A 69 -21.52 13.86 -4.11
N ASP A 70 -21.74 14.89 -3.29
CA ASP A 70 -22.64 14.83 -2.14
C ASP A 70 -24.12 14.87 -2.53
N ASP A 71 -25.01 14.73 -1.55
CA ASP A 71 -26.46 14.76 -1.76
C ASP A 71 -26.99 16.13 -2.22
N ALA A 72 -26.23 17.20 -2.03
CA ALA A 72 -26.55 18.53 -2.55
C ALA A 72 -26.07 18.74 -3.99
N GLY A 73 -25.34 17.77 -4.56
CA GLY A 73 -24.77 17.82 -5.90
C GLY A 73 -23.42 18.55 -5.97
N ALA A 74 -22.81 18.89 -4.84
CA ALA A 74 -21.45 19.45 -4.83
C ALA A 74 -20.40 18.35 -4.98
N GLU A 75 -19.42 18.62 -5.85
CA GLU A 75 -18.30 17.70 -6.08
C GLU A 75 -17.10 18.10 -5.20
N HIS A 76 -16.49 17.11 -4.54
CA HIS A 76 -15.38 17.29 -3.60
C HIS A 76 -14.22 16.38 -3.98
N TRP A 77 -12.97 16.80 -3.72
CA TRP A 77 -11.79 15.93 -3.77
C TRP A 77 -11.91 14.84 -2.70
N LEU A 78 -11.54 13.60 -3.04
CA LEU A 78 -11.67 12.46 -2.14
C LEU A 78 -10.30 12.00 -1.60
N PHE A 79 -9.52 11.22 -2.34
CA PHE A 79 -8.24 10.71 -1.87
C PHE A 79 -7.03 11.53 -2.33
N GLU A 80 -6.00 11.61 -1.48
CA GLU A 80 -4.74 12.32 -1.76
C GLU A 80 -3.74 11.45 -2.50
N ALA A 81 -3.68 10.15 -2.14
CA ALA A 81 -2.72 9.22 -2.72
C ALA A 81 -3.37 7.89 -3.12
N PHE A 82 -2.66 7.15 -3.97
CA PHE A 82 -3.14 5.90 -4.55
C PHE A 82 -2.02 4.85 -4.55
N VAL A 83 -2.28 3.64 -4.02
CA VAL A 83 -1.38 2.50 -4.16
C VAL A 83 -1.77 1.70 -5.40
N PHE A 84 -0.86 1.55 -6.35
CA PHE A 84 -1.02 0.62 -7.46
C PHE A 84 -0.48 -0.75 -7.07
N TRP A 85 -1.33 -1.76 -7.02
CA TRP A 85 -0.94 -3.10 -6.61
C TRP A 85 -1.69 -4.19 -7.38
N ALA A 86 -1.18 -5.42 -7.35
CA ALA A 86 -1.84 -6.61 -7.88
C ALA A 86 -1.26 -7.84 -7.18
N ASN A 87 -2.10 -8.84 -6.87
CA ASN A 87 -1.64 -10.08 -6.26
C ASN A 87 -1.08 -11.08 -7.25
N LEU A 88 -1.62 -11.08 -8.48
CA LEU A 88 -1.41 -12.13 -9.46
C LEU A 88 -1.09 -11.59 -10.84
N ASP A 89 -0.22 -12.30 -11.56
CA ASP A 89 -0.02 -12.14 -13.00
C ASP A 89 -1.02 -12.99 -13.78
N PHE A 90 -2.10 -12.39 -14.25
CA PHE A 90 -3.15 -13.08 -15.00
C PHE A 90 -2.76 -13.41 -16.44
N LYS A 91 -1.75 -12.75 -17.01
CA LYS A 91 -1.26 -13.08 -18.35
C LYS A 91 -0.56 -14.44 -18.39
N ARG A 92 -0.01 -14.87 -17.23
CA ARG A 92 0.86 -16.08 -17.13
C ARG A 92 0.29 -17.15 -16.19
N GLY A 93 -1.03 -17.22 -16.06
CA GLY A 93 -1.69 -18.29 -15.33
C GLY A 93 -1.77 -18.08 -13.81
N GLY A 94 -1.69 -16.83 -13.36
CA GLY A 94 -1.91 -16.50 -11.96
C GLY A 94 -0.66 -16.70 -11.09
N LEU A 95 0.52 -16.33 -11.60
CA LEU A 95 1.75 -16.30 -10.80
C LEU A 95 1.69 -15.20 -9.73
N HIS A 96 2.13 -15.50 -8.52
CA HIS A 96 2.00 -14.64 -7.36
C HIS A 96 3.10 -13.60 -7.24
N PHE A 97 2.73 -12.35 -7.01
CA PHE A 97 3.66 -11.23 -6.75
C PHE A 97 4.08 -11.11 -5.29
N SER A 98 3.35 -11.71 -4.36
CA SER A 98 3.65 -11.75 -2.93
C SER A 98 3.67 -13.19 -2.42
N ILE A 99 4.16 -13.41 -1.21
CA ILE A 99 4.23 -14.74 -0.60
C ILE A 99 2.82 -15.24 -0.28
N VAL A 100 2.48 -16.39 -0.84
CA VAL A 100 1.26 -17.13 -0.52
C VAL A 100 1.56 -18.61 -0.35
N PRO A 101 0.81 -19.34 0.49
CA PRO A 101 1.05 -20.77 0.72
C PRO A 101 0.90 -21.65 -0.52
N GLU A 102 0.10 -21.23 -1.48
CA GLU A 102 -0.26 -21.99 -2.68
C GLU A 102 0.07 -21.19 -3.96
N GLY A 103 0.49 -21.91 -5.00
CA GLY A 103 0.80 -21.33 -6.30
C GLY A 103 2.29 -21.13 -6.59
N ASP A 104 2.57 -20.70 -7.79
CA ASP A 104 3.92 -20.42 -8.28
C ASP A 104 4.23 -18.92 -8.20
N SER A 105 5.50 -18.62 -7.94
CA SER A 105 6.01 -17.26 -7.82
C SER A 105 6.18 -16.59 -9.17
N ALA A 106 5.91 -15.29 -9.21
CA ALA A 106 6.05 -14.45 -10.39
C ALA A 106 7.50 -14.42 -10.88
N ILE A 107 7.66 -14.51 -12.20
CA ILE A 107 8.95 -14.42 -12.90
C ILE A 107 9.22 -12.97 -13.33
N LYS A 108 10.39 -12.69 -13.89
CA LYS A 108 10.75 -11.34 -14.34
C LYS A 108 9.78 -10.77 -15.37
N GLU A 109 9.34 -11.59 -16.31
CA GLU A 109 8.35 -11.18 -17.32
C GLU A 109 7.00 -10.82 -16.69
N SER A 110 6.62 -11.46 -15.57
CA SER A 110 5.43 -11.07 -14.80
C SER A 110 5.60 -9.68 -14.19
N TRP A 111 6.79 -9.34 -13.68
CA TRP A 111 7.10 -8.01 -13.15
C TRP A 111 7.07 -6.94 -14.25
N LEU A 112 7.54 -7.27 -15.45
CA LEU A 112 7.43 -6.38 -16.61
C LEU A 112 5.97 -6.22 -17.08
N ASP A 113 5.16 -7.28 -17.05
CA ASP A 113 3.74 -7.22 -17.33
C ASP A 113 2.98 -6.35 -16.32
N TRP A 114 3.38 -6.38 -15.04
CA TRP A 114 2.86 -5.49 -13.99
C TRP A 114 3.18 -4.03 -14.29
N ILE A 115 4.42 -3.72 -14.71
CA ILE A 115 4.83 -2.36 -15.11
C ILE A 115 4.04 -1.91 -16.33
N ASP A 116 3.91 -2.77 -17.34
CA ASP A 116 3.16 -2.46 -18.57
C ASP A 116 1.68 -2.19 -18.26
N TYR A 117 1.07 -2.96 -17.38
CA TYR A 117 -0.31 -2.76 -16.93
C TYR A 117 -0.54 -1.37 -16.34
N TRP A 118 0.31 -0.95 -15.43
CA TRP A 118 0.15 0.33 -14.74
C TRP A 118 0.71 1.53 -15.51
N PHE A 119 1.86 1.36 -16.16
CA PHE A 119 2.67 2.47 -16.65
C PHE A 119 2.97 2.42 -18.17
N ASN A 120 2.21 1.68 -18.96
CA ASN A 120 2.37 1.73 -20.42
C ASN A 120 2.06 3.13 -20.95
N GLU A 121 2.91 3.68 -21.84
CA GLU A 121 2.75 5.04 -22.40
C GLU A 121 1.43 5.26 -23.13
N GLN A 122 0.80 4.22 -23.66
CA GLN A 122 -0.42 4.31 -24.43
C GLN A 122 -1.65 3.83 -23.67
N THR A 123 -1.51 2.73 -22.93
CA THR A 123 -2.62 1.99 -22.33
C THR A 123 -2.53 1.83 -20.81
N GLY A 124 -1.45 2.30 -20.17
CA GLY A 124 -1.25 2.16 -18.73
C GLY A 124 -2.29 2.93 -17.91
N TYR A 125 -2.73 2.32 -16.81
CA TYR A 125 -3.84 2.87 -16.00
C TYR A 125 -3.48 4.13 -15.23
N VAL A 126 -2.22 4.45 -15.03
CA VAL A 126 -1.78 5.76 -14.52
C VAL A 126 -2.31 6.92 -15.38
N LYS A 127 -2.44 6.72 -16.70
CA LYS A 127 -3.01 7.73 -17.60
C LYS A 127 -4.51 7.95 -17.39
N VAL A 128 -5.22 6.87 -17.07
CA VAL A 128 -6.65 6.95 -16.76
C VAL A 128 -6.85 7.77 -15.49
N LEU A 129 -6.04 7.51 -14.46
CA LEU A 129 -6.07 8.27 -13.21
C LEU A 129 -5.66 9.74 -13.43
N ASP A 130 -4.57 9.99 -14.16
CA ASP A 130 -4.11 11.34 -14.51
C ASP A 130 -5.19 12.14 -15.25
N SER A 131 -5.88 11.49 -16.22
CA SER A 131 -7.01 12.08 -16.93
C SER A 131 -8.19 12.40 -15.99
N ALA A 132 -8.53 11.49 -15.07
CA ALA A 132 -9.62 11.70 -14.11
C ALA A 132 -9.32 12.89 -13.19
N VAL A 133 -8.09 12.99 -12.66
CA VAL A 133 -7.64 14.13 -11.86
C VAL A 133 -7.67 15.43 -12.67
N GLY A 134 -7.13 15.43 -13.89
CA GLY A 134 -7.13 16.62 -14.75
C GLY A 134 -8.53 17.13 -15.10
N LYS A 135 -9.49 16.22 -15.33
CA LYS A 135 -10.90 16.57 -15.56
C LYS A 135 -11.57 17.10 -14.29
N ALA A 136 -11.26 16.51 -13.13
CA ALA A 136 -11.76 17.00 -11.86
C ALA A 136 -11.26 18.42 -11.56
N LYS A 137 -9.97 18.70 -11.75
CA LYS A 137 -9.39 20.05 -11.65
C LYS A 137 -10.12 21.08 -12.51
N SER A 138 -10.52 20.68 -13.71
CA SER A 138 -11.27 21.55 -14.61
C SER A 138 -12.69 21.87 -14.14
N ARG A 139 -13.28 21.02 -13.29
CA ARG A 139 -14.64 21.19 -12.74
C ARG A 139 -14.66 21.88 -11.39
N ILE A 140 -13.80 21.45 -10.46
CA ILE A 140 -13.84 21.88 -9.05
C ILE A 140 -12.60 22.68 -8.61
N GLY A 141 -11.67 22.97 -9.54
CA GLY A 141 -10.44 23.73 -9.24
C GLY A 141 -9.30 22.85 -8.72
N GLU A 142 -8.15 23.48 -8.44
CA GLU A 142 -6.99 22.79 -7.90
C GLU A 142 -7.23 22.38 -6.44
N PRO A 143 -6.82 21.15 -6.02
CA PRO A 143 -6.80 20.82 -4.61
C PRO A 143 -5.66 21.56 -3.90
N ASP A 144 -5.69 21.62 -2.60
CA ASP A 144 -4.63 22.15 -1.74
C ASP A 144 -3.48 21.15 -1.51
N PHE A 145 -3.57 19.96 -2.09
CA PHE A 145 -2.56 18.91 -2.09
C PHE A 145 -2.21 18.47 -3.52
N ARG A 146 -1.13 17.73 -3.69
CA ARG A 146 -0.79 17.09 -4.94
C ARG A 146 -1.10 15.60 -4.89
N HIS A 147 -1.88 15.11 -5.86
CA HIS A 147 -2.18 13.68 -5.94
C HIS A 147 -0.91 12.87 -6.18
N SER A 148 -0.76 11.79 -5.46
CA SER A 148 0.43 10.96 -5.46
C SER A 148 0.14 9.49 -5.73
N VAL A 149 1.11 8.80 -6.32
CA VAL A 149 1.06 7.36 -6.58
C VAL A 149 2.19 6.68 -5.80
N VAL A 150 1.85 5.61 -5.13
CA VAL A 150 2.77 4.67 -4.51
C VAL A 150 2.67 3.36 -5.28
N ALA A 151 3.80 2.87 -5.81
CA ALA A 151 3.83 1.68 -6.65
C ALA A 151 4.21 0.44 -5.83
N ALA A 152 3.44 -0.63 -5.91
CA ALA A 152 3.79 -1.86 -5.22
C ALA A 152 5.04 -2.51 -5.83
N LEU A 153 5.87 -3.07 -4.97
CA LEU A 153 7.03 -3.86 -5.33
C LEU A 153 6.70 -5.34 -5.21
N PRO A 154 6.66 -6.09 -6.32
CA PRO A 154 6.60 -7.54 -6.28
C PRO A 154 7.75 -8.12 -5.47
N THR A 155 7.48 -9.15 -4.70
CA THR A 155 8.46 -9.77 -3.81
C THR A 155 9.38 -10.76 -4.55
N PRO A 156 10.70 -10.68 -4.36
CA PRO A 156 11.63 -11.70 -4.85
C PRO A 156 11.53 -12.96 -3.98
N ILE A 157 10.52 -13.79 -4.25
CA ILE A 157 10.20 -15.00 -3.49
C ILE A 157 11.31 -16.04 -3.69
N MET A 158 11.84 -16.63 -2.60
CA MET A 158 13.01 -17.52 -2.67
C MET A 158 12.79 -18.72 -3.59
N PHE A 159 11.63 -19.36 -3.53
CA PHE A 159 11.33 -20.58 -4.26
C PHE A 159 10.35 -20.35 -5.40
N LYS A 160 10.52 -21.04 -6.52
CA LYS A 160 9.58 -21.02 -7.64
C LYS A 160 8.15 -21.36 -7.19
N THR A 161 8.01 -22.36 -6.31
CA THR A 161 6.76 -22.68 -5.61
C THR A 161 7.04 -22.50 -4.13
N PHE A 162 6.45 -21.51 -3.49
CA PHE A 162 6.82 -21.12 -2.11
C PHE A 162 6.68 -22.27 -1.11
N ALA A 163 5.63 -23.06 -1.21
CA ALA A 163 5.41 -24.21 -0.33
C ALA A 163 6.38 -25.38 -0.56
N ASP A 164 7.02 -25.46 -1.75
CA ASP A 164 8.00 -26.51 -2.07
C ASP A 164 9.44 -26.01 -1.98
N LYS A 165 10.06 -26.25 -0.82
CA LYS A 165 11.45 -25.87 -0.52
C LYS A 165 12.51 -26.59 -1.38
N ASN A 166 12.10 -27.58 -2.19
CA ASN A 166 12.95 -28.25 -3.17
C ASN A 166 12.79 -27.67 -4.58
N SER A 167 11.87 -26.72 -4.75
CA SER A 167 11.71 -26.04 -6.03
C SER A 167 12.89 -25.09 -6.32
N SER A 168 13.01 -24.68 -7.58
CA SER A 168 14.15 -23.84 -7.99
C SER A 168 14.16 -22.48 -7.28
N THR A 169 15.36 -22.03 -6.89
CA THR A 169 15.64 -20.65 -6.45
C THR A 169 16.16 -19.78 -7.60
N VAL A 170 16.43 -20.39 -8.78
CA VAL A 170 16.99 -19.77 -9.98
C VAL A 170 15.95 -19.82 -11.10
N TYR A 171 14.78 -19.31 -10.85
CA TYR A 171 13.61 -19.40 -11.74
C TYR A 171 13.19 -18.05 -12.35
N TRP A 172 13.57 -16.96 -11.67
CA TRP A 172 12.98 -15.65 -11.92
C TRP A 172 13.45 -15.00 -13.23
N GLY A 173 14.73 -15.10 -13.55
CA GLY A 173 15.31 -14.52 -14.77
C GLY A 173 16.67 -13.86 -14.54
N GLU A 174 17.09 -13.03 -15.50
CA GLU A 174 18.41 -12.42 -15.54
C GLU A 174 18.35 -10.89 -15.43
N ILE A 175 19.36 -10.29 -14.79
CA ILE A 175 19.63 -8.85 -14.84
C ILE A 175 21.06 -8.69 -15.40
N ASP A 176 21.21 -7.92 -16.47
CA ASP A 176 22.49 -7.64 -17.14
C ASP A 176 23.28 -8.91 -17.48
N GLY A 177 22.59 -9.95 -17.96
CA GLY A 177 23.17 -11.24 -18.34
C GLY A 177 23.56 -12.15 -17.17
N ARG A 178 23.27 -11.75 -15.93
CA ARG A 178 23.48 -12.56 -14.73
C ARG A 178 22.17 -13.14 -14.23
N GLN A 179 22.11 -14.46 -14.15
CA GLN A 179 20.95 -15.18 -13.60
C GLN A 179 20.80 -14.88 -12.12
N MET A 180 19.58 -14.49 -11.70
CA MET A 180 19.24 -14.27 -10.29
C MET A 180 18.97 -15.57 -9.57
N ASP A 181 19.53 -15.71 -8.39
CA ASP A 181 19.33 -16.84 -7.46
C ASP A 181 18.77 -16.29 -6.14
N PHE A 182 17.47 -16.41 -5.94
CA PHE A 182 16.80 -15.84 -4.76
C PHE A 182 17.06 -16.58 -3.43
N SER A 183 17.93 -17.60 -3.44
CA SER A 183 18.54 -18.08 -2.20
C SER A 183 19.61 -17.11 -1.66
N LYS A 184 20.06 -16.14 -2.48
CA LYS A 184 21.07 -15.16 -2.14
C LYS A 184 20.43 -13.80 -1.86
N LEU A 185 20.74 -13.26 -0.71
CA LEU A 185 20.21 -11.94 -0.28
C LEU A 185 20.54 -10.82 -1.27
N GLU A 186 21.79 -10.81 -1.78
CA GLU A 186 22.21 -9.79 -2.75
C GLU A 186 21.42 -9.82 -4.06
N ASP A 187 20.96 -11.01 -4.49
CA ASP A 187 20.14 -11.14 -5.70
C ASP A 187 18.70 -10.66 -5.47
N GLN A 188 18.15 -10.89 -4.28
CA GLN A 188 16.87 -10.34 -3.87
C GLN A 188 16.91 -8.80 -3.79
N ILE A 189 17.96 -8.23 -3.16
CA ILE A 189 18.17 -6.77 -3.12
C ILE A 189 18.31 -6.19 -4.53
N THR A 190 19.08 -6.88 -5.39
CA THR A 190 19.28 -6.45 -6.79
C THR A 190 17.97 -6.43 -7.57
N ALA A 191 17.12 -7.45 -7.40
CA ALA A 191 15.82 -7.51 -8.07
C ALA A 191 14.88 -6.39 -7.61
N PHE A 192 14.81 -6.08 -6.31
CA PHE A 192 14.03 -4.96 -5.81
C PHE A 192 14.52 -3.61 -6.38
N LYS A 193 15.83 -3.35 -6.34
CA LYS A 193 16.40 -2.12 -6.90
C LYS A 193 16.15 -2.01 -8.41
N TRP A 194 16.28 -3.11 -9.12
CA TRP A 194 15.94 -3.19 -10.55
C TRP A 194 14.47 -2.84 -10.79
N MET A 195 13.54 -3.36 -9.98
CA MET A 195 12.11 -3.05 -10.11
C MET A 195 11.83 -1.57 -9.88
N ILE A 196 12.45 -0.96 -8.85
CA ILE A 196 12.37 0.47 -8.59
C ILE A 196 12.80 1.28 -9.82
N ASP A 197 13.93 0.92 -10.43
CA ASP A 197 14.45 1.60 -11.62
C ASP A 197 13.52 1.43 -12.84
N GLN A 198 12.94 0.23 -13.02
CA GLN A 198 11.99 -0.01 -14.12
C GLN A 198 10.70 0.82 -13.95
N ILE A 199 10.15 0.88 -12.72
CA ILE A 199 8.97 1.71 -12.44
C ILE A 199 9.27 3.17 -12.71
N ARG A 200 10.39 3.70 -12.23
CA ARG A 200 10.80 5.10 -12.47
C ARG A 200 10.96 5.39 -13.95
N ALA A 201 11.67 4.53 -14.67
CA ALA A 201 11.85 4.69 -16.11
C ALA A 201 10.52 4.68 -16.89
N ALA A 202 9.56 3.83 -16.47
CA ALA A 202 8.23 3.80 -17.05
C ALA A 202 7.43 5.06 -16.69
N TRP A 203 7.50 5.52 -15.43
CA TRP A 203 6.90 6.77 -14.98
C TRP A 203 7.40 7.99 -15.78
N ASP A 204 8.72 8.11 -15.95
CA ASP A 204 9.33 9.22 -16.71
C ASP A 204 8.87 9.23 -18.18
N LYS A 205 8.64 8.06 -18.77
CA LYS A 205 8.11 7.95 -20.15
C LYS A 205 6.65 8.38 -20.24
N VAL A 206 5.80 7.95 -19.30
CA VAL A 206 4.38 8.34 -19.27
C VAL A 206 4.25 9.83 -18.94
N ALA A 207 5.09 10.35 -18.07
CA ALA A 207 5.14 11.73 -17.62
C ALA A 207 3.74 12.28 -17.24
N PRO A 208 3.05 11.73 -16.21
CA PRO A 208 1.73 12.19 -15.80
C PRO A 208 1.78 13.68 -15.41
N LYS A 209 0.73 14.44 -15.75
CA LYS A 209 0.69 15.89 -15.54
C LYS A 209 0.18 16.29 -14.16
N HIS A 210 -0.69 15.45 -13.58
CA HIS A 210 -1.46 15.77 -12.39
C HIS A 210 -1.12 14.87 -11.20
N LEU A 211 -0.18 13.94 -11.39
CA LEU A 211 0.24 12.95 -10.40
C LEU A 211 1.74 13.03 -10.18
N ASP A 212 2.20 12.71 -8.95
CA ASP A 212 3.59 12.50 -8.61
C ASP A 212 3.81 11.03 -8.18
N LEU A 213 4.97 10.44 -8.52
CA LEU A 213 5.39 9.18 -7.94
C LEU A 213 6.00 9.49 -6.56
N ALA A 214 5.34 9.06 -5.49
CA ALA A 214 5.75 9.36 -4.12
C ALA A 214 6.66 8.29 -3.51
N GLY A 215 6.55 7.04 -3.98
CA GLY A 215 7.35 5.96 -3.41
C GLY A 215 6.85 4.57 -3.74
N PHE A 216 7.20 3.63 -2.85
CA PHE A 216 7.01 2.21 -3.10
C PHE A 216 6.33 1.51 -1.91
N TYR A 217 5.46 0.56 -2.20
CA TYR A 217 4.73 -0.24 -1.25
C TYR A 217 5.25 -1.68 -1.23
N VAL A 218 5.59 -2.19 -0.05
CA VAL A 218 5.97 -3.60 0.14
C VAL A 218 4.71 -4.42 0.32
N MET A 219 4.50 -5.39 -0.57
CA MET A 219 3.23 -6.14 -0.66
C MET A 219 3.08 -7.23 0.40
N ASP A 220 4.18 -7.82 0.89
CA ASP A 220 4.10 -8.85 1.91
C ASP A 220 3.67 -8.24 3.25
N GLU A 221 2.60 -8.77 3.83
CA GLU A 221 2.10 -8.32 5.13
C GLU A 221 2.92 -8.83 6.30
N GLU A 222 3.70 -9.90 6.12
CA GLU A 222 4.52 -10.55 7.15
C GLU A 222 6.02 -10.36 6.88
N LEU A 223 6.70 -9.62 7.74
CA LEU A 223 8.13 -9.34 7.61
C LEU A 223 8.92 -9.96 8.77
N TYR A 224 9.43 -11.16 8.57
CA TYR A 224 10.19 -11.91 9.59
C TYR A 224 11.57 -11.31 9.81
N CYS A 225 11.78 -10.70 10.98
CA CYS A 225 12.98 -9.91 11.32
C CYS A 225 13.86 -10.54 12.39
N THR A 226 13.41 -11.58 13.09
CA THR A 226 14.16 -12.20 14.18
C THR A 226 14.28 -13.72 14.00
N PRO A 227 15.35 -14.34 14.54
CA PRO A 227 15.55 -15.79 14.47
C PRO A 227 14.40 -16.61 15.08
N GLU A 228 13.66 -16.04 16.00
CA GLU A 228 12.50 -16.63 16.67
C GLU A 228 11.25 -16.62 15.80
N SER A 229 11.24 -15.76 14.76
CA SER A 229 10.12 -15.64 13.85
C SER A 229 10.04 -16.84 12.90
N TYR A 230 8.83 -17.30 12.64
CA TYR A 230 8.59 -18.37 11.67
C TYR A 230 9.08 -17.95 10.27
N ASN A 231 9.75 -18.86 9.54
CA ASN A 231 10.36 -18.61 8.23
C ASN A 231 11.51 -17.58 8.17
N TYR A 232 12.00 -17.03 9.26
CA TYR A 232 13.14 -16.12 9.28
C TYR A 232 14.34 -16.62 8.48
N GLN A 233 14.68 -17.90 8.60
CA GLN A 233 15.78 -18.50 7.86
C GLN A 233 15.66 -18.46 6.32
N TYR A 234 14.44 -18.33 5.82
CA TYR A 234 14.16 -18.24 4.38
C TYR A 234 14.01 -16.82 3.89
N LYS A 235 13.74 -15.88 4.79
CA LYS A 235 13.55 -14.50 4.44
C LYS A 235 13.98 -13.58 5.59
N ARG A 236 15.08 -12.94 5.37
CA ARG A 236 15.72 -12.04 6.31
C ARG A 236 15.35 -10.61 5.96
N TRP A 237 14.11 -10.22 6.26
CA TRP A 237 13.63 -8.87 5.97
C TRP A 237 14.45 -7.77 6.68
N ASP A 238 14.98 -8.06 7.85
CA ASP A 238 15.92 -7.23 8.61
C ASP A 238 17.20 -6.89 7.83
N LEU A 239 17.62 -7.73 6.90
CA LEU A 239 18.78 -7.52 6.03
C LEU A 239 18.39 -7.09 4.60
N LEU A 240 17.17 -7.45 4.16
CA LEU A 240 16.71 -7.22 2.80
C LEU A 240 16.21 -5.79 2.58
N LEU A 241 15.35 -5.30 3.48
CA LEU A 241 14.66 -4.02 3.27
C LEU A 241 15.54 -2.78 3.50
N PRO A 242 16.39 -2.68 4.55
CA PRO A 242 17.15 -1.45 4.77
C PRO A 242 17.95 -0.97 3.54
N PRO A 243 18.73 -1.83 2.82
CA PRO A 243 19.45 -1.36 1.63
C PRO A 243 18.55 -1.07 0.41
N VAL A 244 17.31 -1.56 0.40
CA VAL A 244 16.30 -1.20 -0.62
C VAL A 244 15.67 0.14 -0.28
N ALA A 245 15.32 0.36 0.98
CA ALA A 245 14.79 1.63 1.47
C ALA A 245 15.79 2.77 1.26
N ASP A 246 17.06 2.56 1.62
CA ASP A 246 18.15 3.51 1.31
C ASP A 246 18.21 3.88 -0.15
N TYR A 247 18.07 2.89 -1.01
CA TYR A 247 18.09 3.11 -2.44
C TYR A 247 16.94 4.00 -2.90
N ALA A 248 15.74 3.77 -2.38
CA ALA A 248 14.57 4.61 -2.66
C ALA A 248 14.73 6.04 -2.08
N HIS A 249 15.15 6.15 -0.82
CA HIS A 249 15.36 7.42 -0.12
C HIS A 249 16.41 8.32 -0.78
N ASN A 250 17.51 7.75 -1.27
CA ASN A 250 18.52 8.50 -2.02
C ASN A 250 17.98 9.17 -3.30
N MET A 251 16.79 8.79 -3.72
CA MET A 251 16.06 9.36 -4.86
C MET A 251 14.80 10.13 -4.42
N ASN A 252 14.64 10.41 -3.11
CA ASN A 252 13.49 11.07 -2.50
C ASN A 252 12.14 10.32 -2.69
N TYR A 253 12.16 8.99 -2.69
CA TYR A 253 10.95 8.16 -2.68
C TYR A 253 10.73 7.55 -1.30
N GLY A 254 9.49 7.56 -0.84
CA GLY A 254 9.10 6.92 0.42
C GLY A 254 8.90 5.41 0.30
N MET A 255 8.95 4.74 1.45
CA MET A 255 8.64 3.32 1.60
C MET A 255 7.39 3.14 2.48
N TYR A 256 6.43 2.37 2.02
CA TYR A 256 5.10 2.22 2.63
C TYR A 256 4.78 0.74 2.86
N TRP A 257 4.04 0.46 3.96
CA TRP A 257 3.67 -0.92 4.30
C TRP A 257 2.32 -0.96 5.02
N ILE A 258 1.57 -2.06 4.82
CA ILE A 258 0.24 -2.25 5.40
C ILE A 258 0.17 -3.67 6.01
N PRO A 259 0.69 -3.88 7.24
CA PRO A 259 0.62 -5.16 7.92
C PRO A 259 -0.68 -5.31 8.71
N TYR A 260 -1.13 -6.55 8.93
CA TYR A 260 -2.19 -6.80 9.89
C TYR A 260 -1.69 -6.82 11.35
N TYR A 261 -2.59 -6.62 12.31
CA TYR A 261 -2.28 -6.36 13.73
C TYR A 261 -1.51 -7.48 14.49
N MET A 262 -1.37 -8.65 13.88
CA MET A 262 -0.53 -9.75 14.38
C MET A 262 0.62 -10.12 13.44
N ALA A 263 0.82 -9.37 12.38
CA ALA A 263 1.88 -9.65 11.41
C ALA A 263 3.25 -9.57 12.08
N PRO A 264 4.16 -10.53 11.84
CA PRO A 264 5.53 -10.40 12.35
C PRO A 264 6.24 -9.23 11.70
N GLY A 265 7.04 -8.49 12.49
CA GLY A 265 7.95 -7.46 12.02
C GLY A 265 7.40 -6.03 12.10
N TYR A 266 6.12 -5.82 12.41
CA TYR A 266 5.59 -4.46 12.49
C TYR A 266 6.30 -3.59 13.55
N GLU A 267 6.81 -4.19 14.60
CA GLU A 267 7.57 -3.48 15.66
C GLU A 267 8.87 -2.89 15.14
N HIS A 268 9.39 -3.43 14.04
CA HIS A 268 10.67 -3.06 13.43
C HIS A 268 10.53 -2.08 12.26
N TRP A 269 9.33 -1.56 11.97
CA TRP A 269 9.04 -0.83 10.76
C TRP A 269 10.00 0.34 10.49
N LYS A 270 10.37 1.10 11.53
CA LYS A 270 11.32 2.22 11.38
C LYS A 270 12.72 1.75 11.00
N SER A 271 13.21 0.67 11.60
CA SER A 271 14.52 0.09 11.30
C SER A 271 14.56 -0.67 9.97
N LEU A 272 13.40 -1.08 9.45
CA LEU A 272 13.27 -1.61 8.10
C LEU A 272 13.30 -0.53 7.01
N GLY A 273 13.19 0.75 7.40
CA GLY A 273 13.27 1.89 6.50
C GLY A 273 11.93 2.36 5.94
N PHE A 274 10.82 2.02 6.58
CA PHE A 274 9.52 2.56 6.20
C PHE A 274 9.30 3.98 6.69
N ASP A 275 8.64 4.79 5.88
CA ASP A 275 8.26 6.17 6.19
C ASP A 275 6.86 6.25 6.77
N MET A 276 5.97 5.36 6.35
CA MET A 276 4.63 5.20 6.90
C MET A 276 4.19 3.75 6.82
N VAL A 277 3.52 3.31 7.89
CA VAL A 277 2.91 1.99 8.01
C VAL A 277 1.46 2.17 8.46
N TYR A 278 0.55 1.46 7.80
CA TYR A 278 -0.88 1.49 8.13
C TYR A 278 -1.28 0.13 8.68
N MET A 279 -1.69 0.08 9.93
CA MET A 279 -2.03 -1.17 10.60
C MET A 279 -3.44 -1.62 10.23
N GLN A 280 -3.58 -2.85 9.71
CA GLN A 280 -4.87 -3.48 9.42
C GLN A 280 -5.46 -4.05 10.70
N PRO A 281 -6.71 -3.71 11.06
CA PRO A 281 -7.42 -4.36 12.15
C PRO A 281 -7.93 -5.77 11.80
N ASN A 282 -8.01 -6.12 10.50
CA ASN A 282 -8.68 -7.34 10.00
C ASN A 282 -10.14 -7.49 10.46
N HIS A 283 -10.79 -6.39 10.80
CA HIS A 283 -12.16 -6.44 11.31
C HIS A 283 -13.17 -6.92 10.27
N TYR A 284 -12.97 -6.52 9.04
CA TYR A 284 -13.81 -6.97 7.91
C TYR A 284 -13.66 -8.48 7.65
N TRP A 285 -12.49 -9.02 7.95
CA TRP A 285 -12.13 -10.43 7.78
C TRP A 285 -12.23 -11.24 9.07
N ASP A 286 -12.73 -10.64 10.17
CA ASP A 286 -12.80 -11.31 11.46
C ASP A 286 -13.85 -12.42 11.47
N TRP A 287 -13.35 -13.62 11.40
CA TRP A 287 -14.10 -14.87 11.39
C TRP A 287 -14.25 -15.45 12.81
N THR A 288 -13.51 -14.94 13.78
CA THR A 288 -13.43 -15.47 15.14
C THR A 288 -14.33 -14.73 16.10
N GLY A 289 -14.82 -13.54 15.73
CA GLY A 289 -15.61 -12.65 16.60
C GLY A 289 -14.75 -11.94 17.65
N GLU A 290 -13.41 -12.06 17.60
CA GLU A 290 -12.52 -11.20 18.38
C GLU A 290 -12.60 -9.76 17.85
N LYS A 291 -12.50 -8.78 18.75
CA LYS A 291 -12.50 -7.38 18.37
C LYS A 291 -11.07 -6.86 18.32
N PRO A 292 -10.39 -6.91 17.14
CA PRO A 292 -8.98 -6.55 17.03
C PRO A 292 -8.71 -5.04 17.15
N PHE A 293 -9.74 -4.20 17.15
CA PHE A 293 -9.59 -2.74 17.19
C PHE A 293 -8.80 -2.25 18.40
N ASP A 294 -9.05 -2.78 19.60
CA ASP A 294 -8.33 -2.32 20.81
C ASP A 294 -6.82 -2.56 20.66
N LYS A 295 -6.43 -3.75 20.18
CA LYS A 295 -5.02 -4.08 19.92
C LYS A 295 -4.42 -3.19 18.81
N THR A 296 -5.14 -3.03 17.70
CA THR A 296 -4.71 -2.18 16.59
C THR A 296 -4.52 -0.73 17.03
N ILE A 297 -5.47 -0.18 17.78
CA ILE A 297 -5.41 1.17 18.32
C ILE A 297 -4.19 1.35 19.25
N ASP A 298 -3.91 0.38 20.11
CA ASP A 298 -2.75 0.42 21.00
C ASP A 298 -1.43 0.37 20.21
N ILE A 299 -1.34 -0.46 19.15
CA ILE A 299 -0.19 -0.53 18.26
C ILE A 299 0.01 0.81 17.53
N VAL A 300 -1.04 1.34 16.91
CA VAL A 300 -1.02 2.60 16.16
C VAL A 300 -0.54 3.75 17.06
N LYS A 301 -1.06 3.86 18.29
CA LYS A 301 -0.65 4.88 19.27
C LYS A 301 0.79 4.71 19.73
N THR A 302 1.21 3.47 19.99
CA THR A 302 2.52 3.17 20.58
C THR A 302 3.64 3.34 19.57
N LEU A 303 3.38 2.98 18.30
CA LEU A 303 4.39 2.95 17.25
C LEU A 303 4.27 4.12 16.26
N ASP A 304 3.32 5.04 16.44
CA ASP A 304 3.12 6.20 15.58
C ASP A 304 2.86 5.77 14.12
N MET A 305 1.85 4.93 13.92
CA MET A 305 1.43 4.39 12.63
C MET A 305 0.13 5.03 12.14
N GLY A 306 -0.18 4.82 10.87
CA GLY A 306 -1.52 4.95 10.31
C GLY A 306 -2.39 3.73 10.62
N MET A 307 -3.63 3.77 10.15
CA MET A 307 -4.57 2.65 10.28
C MET A 307 -5.22 2.36 8.93
N GLU A 308 -5.45 1.09 8.62
CA GLU A 308 -6.22 0.71 7.43
C GLU A 308 -7.70 0.57 7.77
N LEU A 309 -8.53 0.99 6.82
CA LEU A 309 -9.96 0.71 6.75
C LEU A 309 -10.20 -0.26 5.59
N GLU A 310 -10.84 -1.39 5.89
CA GLU A 310 -11.10 -2.46 4.95
C GLU A 310 -12.58 -2.56 4.64
N PHE A 311 -12.94 -2.62 3.34
CA PHE A 311 -14.32 -2.74 2.90
C PHE A 311 -14.39 -3.23 1.45
N GLU A 312 -15.07 -4.35 1.17
CA GLU A 312 -15.26 -4.90 -0.18
C GLU A 312 -16.62 -4.63 -0.81
N GLY A 313 -17.42 -3.78 -0.21
CA GLY A 313 -18.76 -3.46 -0.71
C GLY A 313 -19.88 -4.24 -0.06
N THR A 314 -21.11 -3.95 -0.48
CA THR A 314 -22.32 -4.56 0.08
C THR A 314 -22.75 -5.84 -0.62
N HIS A 315 -22.19 -6.13 -1.80
CA HIS A 315 -22.57 -7.27 -2.65
C HIS A 315 -21.45 -8.31 -2.85
N GLY A 316 -20.32 -8.19 -2.13
CA GLY A 316 -19.14 -9.01 -2.35
C GLY A 316 -19.37 -10.52 -2.19
N GLU A 317 -18.94 -11.29 -3.20
CA GLU A 317 -18.99 -12.76 -3.21
C GLU A 317 -17.86 -13.43 -2.39
N GLY A 318 -16.94 -12.66 -1.84
CA GLY A 318 -15.62 -13.15 -1.42
C GLY A 318 -15.54 -13.77 -0.02
N VAL A 319 -16.40 -13.41 0.92
CA VAL A 319 -16.29 -13.86 2.31
C VAL A 319 -17.14 -15.10 2.56
N THR A 320 -16.55 -16.14 3.12
CA THR A 320 -17.27 -17.34 3.56
C THR A 320 -18.41 -16.94 4.52
N PRO A 321 -19.62 -17.48 4.40
CA PRO A 321 -20.70 -17.18 5.32
C PRO A 321 -20.26 -17.49 6.75
N CYS A 322 -20.10 -16.47 7.58
CA CYS A 322 -19.87 -16.67 9.01
C CYS A 322 -21.16 -17.14 9.69
N SER A 323 -21.05 -17.69 10.89
CA SER A 323 -22.22 -18.17 11.66
C SER A 323 -23.29 -17.08 11.81
N SER A 324 -22.89 -15.81 11.99
CA SER A 324 -23.80 -14.68 12.13
C SER A 324 -24.65 -14.42 10.89
N ILE A 325 -24.12 -14.59 9.67
CA ILE A 325 -24.90 -14.46 8.43
C ILE A 325 -25.95 -15.59 8.34
N LEU A 326 -25.55 -16.81 8.67
CA LEU A 326 -26.48 -17.95 8.67
C LEU A 326 -27.60 -17.77 9.69
N GLU A 327 -27.29 -17.28 10.90
CA GLU A 327 -28.29 -16.98 11.94
C GLU A 327 -29.28 -15.90 11.49
N ARG A 328 -28.80 -14.83 10.86
CA ARG A 328 -29.64 -13.76 10.31
C ARG A 328 -30.53 -14.24 9.16
N LEU A 329 -30.02 -15.10 8.27
CA LEU A 329 -30.81 -15.73 7.21
C LEU A 329 -31.92 -16.61 7.77
N VAL A 330 -31.63 -17.41 8.80
CA VAL A 330 -32.62 -18.25 9.50
C VAL A 330 -33.68 -17.40 10.20
N SER A 331 -33.34 -16.23 10.72
CA SER A 331 -34.29 -15.27 11.29
C SER A 331 -35.17 -14.56 10.29
N GLY A 332 -34.93 -14.77 8.99
CA GLY A 332 -35.72 -14.18 7.90
C GLY A 332 -35.28 -12.77 7.46
N GLU A 333 -34.07 -12.34 7.87
CA GLU A 333 -33.51 -11.06 7.45
C GLU A 333 -33.22 -11.06 5.94
N LYS A 334 -33.58 -9.96 5.26
CA LYS A 334 -33.30 -9.77 3.84
C LYS A 334 -31.89 -9.22 3.66
N ASN A 335 -31.08 -9.88 2.83
CA ASN A 335 -29.73 -9.47 2.50
C ASN A 335 -28.82 -9.20 3.74
N PRO A 336 -28.70 -10.17 4.67
CA PRO A 336 -28.01 -9.98 5.95
C PRO A 336 -26.52 -9.68 5.77
N ARG A 337 -25.92 -10.06 4.65
CA ARG A 337 -24.53 -9.77 4.34
C ARG A 337 -24.29 -8.29 4.07
N ALA A 338 -25.13 -7.67 3.25
CA ALA A 338 -25.01 -6.24 2.95
C ALA A 338 -25.15 -5.41 4.22
N GLU A 339 -26.09 -5.77 5.11
CA GLU A 339 -26.25 -5.08 6.39
C GLU A 339 -25.04 -5.27 7.30
N LEU A 340 -24.53 -6.50 7.42
CA LEU A 340 -23.34 -6.76 8.20
C LEU A 340 -22.13 -5.96 7.68
N ASN A 341 -21.93 -5.92 6.36
CA ASN A 341 -20.83 -5.16 5.78
C ASN A 341 -20.95 -3.65 6.10
N ARG A 342 -22.16 -3.09 6.07
CA ARG A 342 -22.41 -1.70 6.47
C ARG A 342 -22.15 -1.47 7.97
N GLU A 343 -22.57 -2.40 8.82
CA GLU A 343 -22.29 -2.36 10.27
C GLU A 343 -20.77 -2.36 10.53
N MET A 344 -20.04 -3.26 9.88
CA MET A 344 -18.58 -3.37 10.02
C MET A 344 -17.86 -2.09 9.57
N LEU A 345 -18.28 -1.48 8.45
CA LEU A 345 -17.72 -0.21 8.00
C LEU A 345 -17.97 0.92 9.02
N ARG A 346 -19.18 0.98 9.60
CA ARG A 346 -19.50 1.95 10.66
C ARG A 346 -18.71 1.70 11.94
N ASP A 347 -18.38 0.46 12.24
CA ASP A 347 -17.47 0.13 13.34
C ASP A 347 -16.09 0.77 13.15
N TYR A 348 -15.50 0.72 11.94
CA TYR A 348 -14.25 1.43 11.65
C TYR A 348 -14.37 2.92 11.95
N PHE A 349 -15.43 3.59 11.49
CA PHE A 349 -15.64 5.02 11.73
C PHE A 349 -15.75 5.34 13.22
N ARG A 350 -16.52 4.51 13.95
CA ARG A 350 -16.74 4.68 15.38
C ARG A 350 -15.45 4.50 16.17
N TYR A 351 -14.76 3.38 16.01
CA TYR A 351 -13.52 3.08 16.73
C TYR A 351 -12.42 4.07 16.44
N PHE A 352 -12.27 4.49 15.19
CA PHE A 352 -11.30 5.51 14.79
C PHE A 352 -11.54 6.85 15.47
N LYS A 353 -12.81 7.27 15.56
CA LYS A 353 -13.20 8.49 16.26
C LYS A 353 -13.03 8.36 17.79
N GLU A 354 -13.47 7.27 18.39
CA GLU A 354 -13.34 7.00 19.83
C GLU A 354 -11.88 6.92 20.27
N ALA A 355 -11.00 6.40 19.42
CA ALA A 355 -9.55 6.40 19.66
C ALA A 355 -8.91 7.80 19.65
N GLY A 356 -9.62 8.82 19.16
CA GLY A 356 -9.12 10.19 18.99
C GLY A 356 -8.20 10.36 17.77
N PHE A 357 -8.30 9.45 16.78
CA PHE A 357 -7.48 9.45 15.57
C PHE A 357 -7.99 10.41 14.50
N TYR A 358 -9.28 10.70 14.52
CA TYR A 358 -9.96 11.50 13.51
C TYR A 358 -9.33 12.91 13.37
N GLY A 359 -8.92 13.23 12.14
CA GLY A 359 -8.17 14.45 11.81
C GLY A 359 -6.71 14.47 12.30
N LYS A 360 -6.10 13.31 12.60
CA LYS A 360 -4.73 13.23 13.13
C LYS A 360 -3.93 12.03 12.67
N VAL A 361 -4.60 10.90 12.38
CA VAL A 361 -3.94 9.64 12.01
C VAL A 361 -4.26 9.34 10.57
N PRO A 362 -3.24 9.08 9.73
CA PRO A 362 -3.46 8.80 8.33
C PRO A 362 -4.14 7.46 8.11
N LEU A 363 -4.94 7.39 7.04
CA LEU A 363 -5.73 6.24 6.66
C LEU A 363 -5.19 5.57 5.39
N ALA A 364 -5.01 4.25 5.40
CA ALA A 364 -5.06 3.46 4.18
C ALA A 364 -6.49 2.96 3.96
N ILE A 365 -6.92 2.89 2.72
CA ILE A 365 -8.27 2.49 2.37
C ILE A 365 -8.21 1.33 1.37
N TYR A 366 -8.62 0.15 1.83
CA TYR A 366 -8.83 -1.01 0.97
C TYR A 366 -10.32 -1.18 0.69
N THR A 367 -10.70 -1.13 -0.58
CA THR A 367 -12.09 -1.27 -1.01
C THR A 367 -12.27 -2.38 -2.05
N GLY A 368 -11.46 -3.42 -1.96
CA GLY A 368 -11.45 -4.47 -2.99
C GLY A 368 -11.13 -3.89 -4.37
N THR A 369 -11.78 -4.43 -5.39
CA THR A 369 -11.58 -3.97 -6.78
C THR A 369 -12.62 -2.95 -7.22
N ASP A 370 -13.87 -3.09 -6.81
CA ASP A 370 -15.01 -2.39 -7.39
C ASP A 370 -15.89 -1.64 -6.38
N ALA A 371 -15.71 -1.84 -5.07
CA ALA A 371 -16.66 -1.35 -4.07
C ALA A 371 -16.90 0.17 -4.14
N MET A 372 -15.85 0.98 -4.34
CA MET A 372 -16.00 2.42 -4.51
C MET A 372 -16.83 2.80 -5.73
N TYR A 373 -16.58 2.14 -6.86
CA TYR A 373 -17.35 2.37 -8.08
C TYR A 373 -18.79 1.90 -7.93
N GLU A 374 -19.01 0.71 -7.40
CA GLU A 374 -20.36 0.14 -7.19
C GLU A 374 -21.19 1.02 -6.26
N LEU A 375 -20.65 1.45 -5.13
CA LEU A 375 -21.32 2.37 -4.22
C LEU A 375 -21.59 3.74 -4.85
N SER A 376 -20.63 4.28 -5.60
CA SER A 376 -20.78 5.58 -6.27
C SER A 376 -21.87 5.56 -7.35
N ALA A 377 -22.07 4.41 -8.00
CA ALA A 377 -23.04 4.21 -9.09
C ALA A 377 -24.37 3.63 -8.60
N SER A 378 -24.46 3.16 -7.35
CA SER A 378 -25.68 2.54 -6.81
C SER A 378 -26.84 3.52 -6.74
N THR A 379 -28.03 3.03 -7.06
CA THR A 379 -29.30 3.75 -6.89
C THR A 379 -30.06 3.33 -5.64
N GLU A 380 -29.56 2.30 -4.92
CA GLU A 380 -30.18 1.84 -3.68
C GLU A 380 -29.95 2.86 -2.55
N PRO A 381 -31.00 3.28 -1.82
CA PRO A 381 -30.89 4.32 -0.81
C PRO A 381 -29.86 4.00 0.29
N GLU A 382 -29.78 2.75 0.74
CA GLU A 382 -28.86 2.32 1.79
C GLU A 382 -27.40 2.37 1.32
N ASP A 383 -27.13 2.00 0.09
CA ASP A 383 -25.78 2.09 -0.52
C ASP A 383 -25.38 3.55 -0.71
N ARG A 384 -26.31 4.39 -1.16
CA ARG A 384 -26.06 5.84 -1.29
C ARG A 384 -25.77 6.48 0.06
N ALA A 385 -26.55 6.14 1.09
CA ALA A 385 -26.31 6.64 2.44
C ALA A 385 -24.93 6.20 2.97
N MET A 386 -24.55 4.93 2.75
CA MET A 386 -23.24 4.40 3.13
C MET A 386 -22.10 5.08 2.37
N TYR A 387 -22.24 5.28 1.06
CA TYR A 387 -21.26 5.99 0.24
C TYR A 387 -21.04 7.41 0.74
N ASN A 388 -22.12 8.13 1.02
CA ASN A 388 -22.04 9.49 1.57
C ASN A 388 -21.35 9.50 2.94
N GLU A 389 -21.71 8.59 3.84
CA GLU A 389 -21.11 8.48 5.17
C GLU A 389 -19.61 8.18 5.08
N PHE A 390 -19.22 7.24 4.21
CA PHE A 390 -17.82 6.90 3.95
C PHE A 390 -17.01 8.08 3.40
N CYS A 391 -17.50 8.70 2.32
CA CYS A 391 -16.79 9.82 1.69
C CYS A 391 -16.68 11.02 2.64
N GLN A 392 -17.73 11.34 3.40
CA GLN A 392 -17.68 12.38 4.41
C GLN A 392 -16.70 12.03 5.54
N PHE A 393 -16.60 10.76 5.93
CA PHE A 393 -15.60 10.33 6.91
C PHE A 393 -14.18 10.60 6.41
N VAL A 394 -13.86 10.21 5.18
CA VAL A 394 -12.54 10.42 4.57
C VAL A 394 -12.22 11.91 4.44
N ILE A 395 -13.12 12.70 3.83
CA ILE A 395 -12.89 14.12 3.58
C ILE A 395 -12.65 14.90 4.88
N ASN A 396 -13.41 14.59 5.94
CA ASN A 396 -13.28 15.28 7.22
C ASN A 396 -12.14 14.72 8.10
N ASN A 397 -11.44 13.67 7.68
CA ASN A 397 -10.25 13.15 8.35
C ASN A 397 -8.95 13.83 7.89
N LYS A 398 -8.98 14.66 6.87
CA LYS A 398 -7.77 15.34 6.35
C LYS A 398 -7.19 16.33 7.36
N PHE A 399 -5.84 16.49 7.37
CA PHE A 399 -5.09 17.34 8.30
C PHE A 399 -3.82 17.88 7.64
#